data_63add1068568544020cbecaaffedd56d
#
_entry.id   63add1068568544020cbecaaffedd56d
#
_cell.length_a   1.000
_cell.length_b   1.000
_cell.length_c   1.000
_cell.angle_alpha   90.00
_cell.angle_beta   90.00
_cell.angle_gamma   90.00
#
_symmetry.space_group_name_H-M   'P 1'
#
loop_
_entity.id
_entity.type
_entity.pdbx_description
1 polymer ?
#
loop_
_entity_poly.entity_id
_entity_poly.type
_entity_poly.pdbx_seq_one_letter_code
_entity_poly.pdbx_strand_id
1 'polypeptide(L)'
;MPRKKDTITLSIPPGTKEQLEAIARRLNILWGKDPSISGLIVAIAQHAVEVGKPFTLDSNQVNALQQAIKALNDAGQIGESQTILTLLLERGNLDASIRQSLLKQASKLLQAWRSQIDEYRQKQQPFYLFYENSQGEELQYTVRYAEPRFFDKRYYLLIWCEETEDVKNSIPNLPELWHNRTLIFDRIRLIVPASGEWREGLDHLKVYLHFRGWMVKSYERREDDLEDETIGDVRQVVRRVVNEFWLIREVLRYRQDCVIVSPQSMRDRLKQELLAMCQLYDIETRS
;
A
#
# COMPACT_ATOMS: atom_id res chain seq x y z
N MET A 1 33.21 40.78 33.27
CA MET A 1 32.23 41.80 33.73
C MET A 1 30.85 41.14 33.64
N PRO A 2 30.03 41.16 34.71
CA PRO A 2 28.67 40.67 34.66
C PRO A 2 27.87 41.58 33.70
N ARG A 3 27.26 40.99 32.67
CA ARG A 3 26.37 41.70 31.73
C ARG A 3 25.19 42.27 32.52
N LYS A 4 24.99 43.61 32.43
CA LYS A 4 23.87 44.33 33.03
C LYS A 4 22.57 43.70 32.48
N LYS A 5 21.68 43.25 33.38
CA LYS A 5 20.38 42.70 32.97
C LYS A 5 19.46 43.85 32.58
N ASP A 6 18.92 43.82 31.39
CA ASP A 6 17.88 44.74 30.97
C ASP A 6 16.54 44.33 31.61
N THR A 7 15.77 45.31 32.08
CA THR A 7 14.47 45.08 32.69
C THR A 7 13.37 45.60 31.77
N ILE A 8 12.39 44.77 31.48
CA ILE A 8 11.19 45.12 30.68
C ILE A 8 9.99 45.11 31.62
N THR A 9 9.25 46.23 31.69
CA THR A 9 7.99 46.32 32.41
C THR A 9 6.84 46.22 31.42
N LEU A 10 5.92 45.27 31.66
CA LEU A 10 4.76 45.00 30.78
C LEU A 10 3.47 45.34 31.54
N SER A 11 2.62 46.16 30.94
CA SER A 11 1.24 46.37 31.39
C SER A 11 0.35 45.40 30.58
N ILE A 12 -0.25 44.43 31.26
CA ILE A 12 -1.05 43.39 30.64
C ILE A 12 -2.47 43.35 31.23
N PRO A 13 -3.50 42.99 30.46
CA PRO A 13 -4.86 42.82 30.95
C PRO A 13 -4.96 41.78 32.07
N PRO A 14 -5.98 41.91 32.95
CA PRO A 14 -6.24 40.90 33.99
C PRO A 14 -6.37 39.49 33.40
N GLY A 15 -5.81 38.49 34.07
CA GLY A 15 -5.83 37.08 33.62
C GLY A 15 -4.74 36.69 32.61
N THR A 16 -4.04 37.68 32.00
CA THR A 16 -2.98 37.38 31.02
C THR A 16 -1.74 36.77 31.68
N LYS A 17 -1.45 37.16 32.93
CA LYS A 17 -0.33 36.60 33.68
C LYS A 17 -0.48 35.10 33.88
N GLU A 18 -1.64 34.67 34.33
CA GLU A 18 -1.98 33.27 34.58
C GLU A 18 -1.91 32.45 33.28
N GLN A 19 -2.32 33.03 32.15
CA GLN A 19 -2.21 32.41 30.84
C GLN A 19 -0.74 32.23 30.41
N LEU A 20 0.10 33.24 30.60
CA LEU A 20 1.53 33.16 30.31
C LEU A 20 2.26 32.15 31.21
N GLU A 21 1.90 32.10 32.50
CA GLU A 21 2.42 31.06 33.42
C GLU A 21 1.99 29.65 33.01
N ALA A 22 0.74 29.49 32.57
CA ALA A 22 0.26 28.20 32.05
C ALA A 22 1.02 27.77 30.79
N ILE A 23 1.29 28.70 29.87
CA ILE A 23 2.10 28.45 28.67
C ILE A 23 3.53 28.08 29.05
N ALA A 24 4.18 28.86 29.93
CA ALA A 24 5.54 28.59 30.40
C ALA A 24 5.65 27.21 31.05
N ARG A 25 4.65 26.82 31.86
CA ARG A 25 4.58 25.50 32.49
C ARG A 25 4.44 24.37 31.45
N ARG A 26 3.55 24.55 30.47
CA ARG A 26 3.35 23.59 29.38
C ARG A 26 4.61 23.38 28.52
N LEU A 27 5.39 24.44 28.31
CA LEU A 27 6.63 24.40 27.54
C LEU A 27 7.85 24.06 28.42
N ASN A 28 7.65 23.72 29.70
CA ASN A 28 8.69 23.41 30.67
C ASN A 28 9.74 24.52 30.81
N ILE A 29 9.31 25.78 30.66
CA ILE A 29 10.15 26.99 30.86
C ILE A 29 9.98 27.46 32.32
N LEU A 30 10.85 26.96 33.16
CA LEU A 30 10.74 27.15 34.60
C LEU A 30 11.93 27.95 35.16
N TRP A 31 11.70 28.65 36.29
CA TRP A 31 12.74 29.18 37.16
C TRP A 31 12.64 28.46 38.50
N GLY A 32 13.53 27.54 38.75
CA GLY A 32 13.37 26.60 39.86
C GLY A 32 12.18 25.67 39.63
N LYS A 33 11.13 25.79 40.47
CA LYS A 33 9.88 25.01 40.32
C LYS A 33 8.72 25.80 39.71
N ASP A 34 8.89 27.12 39.53
CA ASP A 34 7.83 28.01 39.09
C ASP A 34 7.94 28.37 37.61
N PRO A 35 6.80 28.58 36.92
CA PRO A 35 6.79 28.98 35.51
C PRO A 35 7.43 30.36 35.32
N SER A 36 8.32 30.49 34.34
CA SER A 36 9.08 31.71 34.09
C SER A 36 8.55 32.49 32.89
N ILE A 37 7.81 33.58 33.11
CA ILE A 37 7.34 34.46 32.03
C ILE A 37 8.54 35.15 31.35
N SER A 38 9.55 35.57 32.10
CA SER A 38 10.77 36.14 31.53
C SER A 38 11.55 35.13 30.69
N GLY A 39 11.61 33.89 31.13
CA GLY A 39 12.18 32.78 30.36
C GLY A 39 11.40 32.52 29.06
N LEU A 40 10.08 32.62 29.11
CA LEU A 40 9.22 32.51 27.93
C LEU A 40 9.50 33.60 26.90
N ILE A 41 9.62 34.87 27.34
CA ILE A 41 9.96 36.01 26.46
C ILE A 41 11.35 35.82 25.84
N VAL A 42 12.33 35.36 26.61
CA VAL A 42 13.67 35.07 26.10
C VAL A 42 13.63 33.95 25.09
N ALA A 43 12.90 32.88 25.36
CA ALA A 43 12.75 31.75 24.43
C ALA A 43 12.10 32.17 23.10
N ILE A 44 11.10 33.04 23.12
CA ILE A 44 10.50 33.66 21.94
C ILE A 44 11.53 34.51 21.18
N ALA A 45 12.26 35.36 21.86
CA ALA A 45 13.28 36.22 21.25
C ALA A 45 14.45 35.44 20.62
N GLN A 46 14.73 34.25 21.16
CA GLN A 46 15.78 33.37 20.68
C GLN A 46 15.25 32.36 19.62
N HIS A 47 14.01 32.49 19.17
CA HIS A 47 13.35 31.54 18.25
C HIS A 47 13.31 30.10 18.76
N ALA A 48 13.45 29.85 20.06
CA ALA A 48 13.25 28.55 20.68
C ALA A 48 11.77 28.22 20.86
N VAL A 49 10.89 29.23 20.83
CA VAL A 49 9.43 29.14 20.84
C VAL A 49 8.88 30.04 19.74
N GLU A 50 8.15 29.51 18.83
CA GLU A 50 7.42 30.28 17.83
C GLU A 50 6.07 30.74 18.39
N VAL A 51 5.75 32.01 18.20
CA VAL A 51 4.47 32.60 18.58
C VAL A 51 3.70 32.98 17.33
N GLY A 52 2.55 32.34 17.16
CA GLY A 52 1.69 32.57 16.02
C GLY A 52 0.25 32.12 16.29
N LYS A 53 -0.63 32.32 15.31
CA LYS A 53 -1.95 31.68 15.34
C LYS A 53 -1.76 30.17 15.35
N PRO A 54 -2.60 29.41 16.09
CA PRO A 54 -2.56 27.96 16.01
C PRO A 54 -2.59 27.52 14.54
N PHE A 55 -1.64 26.66 14.13
CA PHE A 55 -1.67 26.10 12.80
C PHE A 55 -2.90 25.21 12.67
N THR A 56 -3.93 25.73 12.00
CA THR A 56 -5.15 25.01 11.67
C THR A 56 -5.35 25.08 10.17
N LEU A 57 -5.77 23.97 9.59
CA LEU A 57 -6.08 23.88 8.17
C LEU A 57 -7.45 24.53 7.90
N ASP A 58 -7.53 25.36 6.88
CA ASP A 58 -8.80 25.88 6.38
C ASP A 58 -9.55 24.85 5.53
N SER A 59 -10.81 25.14 5.19
CA SER A 59 -11.66 24.19 4.44
C SER A 59 -11.11 23.83 3.06
N ASN A 60 -10.40 24.74 2.38
CA ASN A 60 -9.81 24.46 1.07
C ASN A 60 -8.62 23.52 1.19
N GLN A 61 -7.77 23.74 2.20
CA GLN A 61 -6.63 22.89 2.53
C GLN A 61 -7.09 21.49 2.96
N VAL A 62 -8.15 21.41 3.79
CA VAL A 62 -8.77 20.14 4.18
C VAL A 62 -9.26 19.38 2.94
N ASN A 63 -9.99 20.01 2.04
CA ASN A 63 -10.48 19.40 0.81
C ASN A 63 -9.34 18.94 -0.11
N ALA A 64 -8.31 19.77 -0.29
CA ALA A 64 -7.15 19.42 -1.11
C ALA A 64 -6.40 18.19 -0.54
N LEU A 65 -6.20 18.14 0.78
CA LEU A 65 -5.56 17.01 1.44
C LEU A 65 -6.41 15.73 1.40
N GLN A 66 -7.74 15.85 1.47
CA GLN A 66 -8.65 14.70 1.27
C GLN A 66 -8.53 14.12 -0.15
N GLN A 67 -8.43 14.99 -1.17
CA GLN A 67 -8.18 14.55 -2.55
C GLN A 67 -6.80 13.89 -2.69
N ALA A 68 -5.77 14.45 -2.03
CA ALA A 68 -4.44 13.85 -2.01
C ALA A 68 -4.44 12.46 -1.36
N ILE A 69 -5.12 12.27 -0.22
CA ILE A 69 -5.30 10.95 0.42
C ILE A 69 -5.90 9.97 -0.57
N LYS A 70 -6.95 10.36 -1.30
CA LYS A 70 -7.60 9.50 -2.28
C LYS A 70 -6.65 9.14 -3.42
N ALA A 71 -5.93 10.12 -3.97
CA ALA A 71 -4.97 9.91 -5.06
C ALA A 71 -3.80 9.00 -4.63
N LEU A 72 -3.26 9.20 -3.41
CA LEU A 72 -2.22 8.36 -2.84
C LEU A 72 -2.70 6.92 -2.60
N ASN A 73 -3.93 6.74 -2.11
CA ASN A 73 -4.53 5.42 -1.98
C ASN A 73 -4.73 4.74 -3.34
N ASP A 74 -5.19 5.50 -4.35
CA ASP A 74 -5.37 5.01 -5.71
C ASP A 74 -4.02 4.65 -6.38
N ALA A 75 -2.93 5.28 -5.94
CA ALA A 75 -1.55 5.00 -6.37
C ALA A 75 -0.83 3.94 -5.50
N GLY A 76 -1.47 3.44 -4.43
CA GLY A 76 -0.87 2.46 -3.54
C GLY A 76 0.13 3.02 -2.51
N GLN A 77 0.28 4.34 -2.43
CA GLN A 77 1.18 5.04 -1.49
C GLN A 77 0.48 5.21 -0.12
N ILE A 78 0.32 4.09 0.59
CA ILE A 78 -0.47 4.08 1.83
C ILE A 78 0.23 4.75 2.99
N GLY A 79 1.55 4.64 3.10
CA GLY A 79 2.33 5.31 4.15
C GLY A 79 2.16 6.83 4.11
N GLU A 80 2.29 7.39 2.91
CA GLU A 80 2.11 8.82 2.63
C GLU A 80 0.66 9.25 2.87
N SER A 81 -0.30 8.43 2.44
CA SER A 81 -1.72 8.64 2.70
C SER A 81 -2.04 8.67 4.20
N GLN A 82 -1.46 7.76 4.99
CA GLN A 82 -1.61 7.73 6.45
C GLN A 82 -1.02 8.98 7.12
N THR A 83 0.15 9.44 6.66
CA THR A 83 0.79 10.65 7.18
C THR A 83 -0.10 11.87 6.98
N ILE A 84 -0.67 12.04 5.78
CA ILE A 84 -1.60 13.15 5.49
C ILE A 84 -2.89 13.02 6.30
N LEU A 85 -3.42 11.80 6.44
CA LEU A 85 -4.63 11.54 7.23
C LEU A 85 -4.43 11.92 8.71
N THR A 86 -3.28 11.58 9.29
CA THR A 86 -2.91 11.95 10.65
C THR A 86 -2.85 13.48 10.79
N LEU A 87 -2.20 14.16 9.85
CA LEU A 87 -2.13 15.63 9.83
C LEU A 87 -3.53 16.26 9.77
N LEU A 88 -4.43 15.72 8.94
CA LEU A 88 -5.82 16.20 8.86
C LEU A 88 -6.58 16.03 10.18
N LEU A 89 -6.44 14.88 10.84
CA LEU A 89 -7.11 14.59 12.11
C LEU A 89 -6.61 15.47 13.25
N GLU A 90 -5.32 15.82 13.24
CA GLU A 90 -4.69 16.64 14.27
C GLU A 90 -4.88 18.14 14.06
N ARG A 91 -4.86 18.61 12.82
CA ARG A 91 -4.77 20.03 12.46
C ARG A 91 -5.97 20.55 11.67
N GLY A 92 -6.81 19.69 11.13
CA GLY A 92 -7.99 20.09 10.38
C GLY A 92 -9.10 20.59 11.30
N ASN A 93 -9.72 21.71 10.93
CA ASN A 93 -10.99 22.14 11.55
C ASN A 93 -12.11 21.33 10.88
N LEU A 94 -12.31 20.09 11.35
CA LEU A 94 -13.18 19.10 10.70
C LEU A 94 -14.55 19.06 11.38
N ASP A 95 -15.60 19.07 10.56
CA ASP A 95 -16.94 18.72 11.02
C ASP A 95 -17.00 17.28 11.52
N ALA A 96 -17.89 16.98 12.45
CA ALA A 96 -18.01 15.66 13.08
C ALA A 96 -18.22 14.52 12.05
N SER A 97 -18.97 14.78 10.98
CA SER A 97 -19.23 13.82 9.89
C SER A 97 -17.97 13.52 9.09
N ILE A 98 -17.18 14.54 8.76
CA ILE A 98 -15.91 14.40 8.02
C ILE A 98 -14.90 13.67 8.90
N ARG A 99 -14.79 14.06 10.17
CA ARG A 99 -13.89 13.40 11.14
C ARG A 99 -14.20 11.91 11.28
N GLN A 100 -15.49 11.56 11.40
CA GLN A 100 -15.92 10.16 11.49
C GLN A 100 -15.63 9.38 10.21
N SER A 101 -15.83 9.97 9.04
CA SER A 101 -15.47 9.39 7.74
C SER A 101 -13.97 9.10 7.64
N LEU A 102 -13.13 10.09 8.02
CA LEU A 102 -11.67 9.94 8.02
C LEU A 102 -11.20 8.88 9.03
N LEU A 103 -11.78 8.82 10.23
CA LEU A 103 -11.48 7.77 11.22
C LEU A 103 -11.86 6.38 10.69
N LYS A 104 -12.99 6.26 10.00
CA LYS A 104 -13.41 5.00 9.36
C LYS A 104 -12.48 4.60 8.21
N GLN A 105 -11.95 5.59 7.47
CA GLN A 105 -10.95 5.38 6.44
C GLN A 105 -9.60 4.98 7.05
N ALA A 106 -9.19 5.64 8.16
CA ALA A 106 -8.00 5.27 8.94
C ALA A 106 -8.05 3.83 9.44
N SER A 107 -9.20 3.40 10.00
CA SER A 107 -9.35 2.03 10.52
C SER A 107 -9.23 0.96 9.42
N LYS A 108 -9.66 1.25 8.20
CA LYS A 108 -9.45 0.37 7.04
C LYS A 108 -7.98 0.32 6.57
N LEU A 109 -7.26 1.43 6.67
CA LEU A 109 -5.84 1.52 6.31
C LEU A 109 -4.92 0.93 7.38
N LEU A 110 -5.35 0.98 8.64
CA LEU A 110 -4.63 0.46 9.82
C LEU A 110 -4.99 -1.00 10.12
N GLN A 111 -5.32 -1.79 9.10
CA GLN A 111 -5.61 -3.20 9.35
C GLN A 111 -4.43 -3.84 10.09
N ALA A 112 -4.73 -4.40 11.26
CA ALA A 112 -3.77 -5.03 12.15
C ALA A 112 -2.88 -6.09 11.44
N TRP A 113 -3.42 -6.72 10.41
CA TRP A 113 -2.74 -7.72 9.59
C TRP A 113 -1.53 -7.21 8.82
N ARG A 114 -1.58 -5.96 8.31
CA ARG A 114 -0.44 -5.42 7.53
C ARG A 114 0.81 -5.32 8.39
N SER A 115 0.70 -4.67 9.54
CA SER A 115 1.83 -4.52 10.46
C SER A 115 2.34 -5.88 10.92
N GLN A 116 1.44 -6.83 11.16
CA GLN A 116 1.80 -8.18 11.59
C GLN A 116 2.48 -8.97 10.46
N ILE A 117 1.97 -8.87 9.22
CA ILE A 117 2.61 -9.49 8.04
C ILE A 117 3.98 -8.89 7.79
N ASP A 118 4.13 -7.56 7.89
CA ASP A 118 5.42 -6.90 7.72
C ASP A 118 6.41 -7.33 8.80
N GLU A 119 5.97 -7.51 10.04
CA GLU A 119 6.80 -8.06 11.12
C GLU A 119 7.28 -9.49 10.82
N TYR A 120 6.37 -10.39 10.38
CA TYR A 120 6.76 -11.76 10.00
C TYR A 120 7.72 -11.79 8.82
N ARG A 121 7.50 -10.94 7.82
CA ARG A 121 8.40 -10.80 6.67
C ARG A 121 9.79 -10.32 7.08
N GLN A 122 9.88 -9.29 7.94
CA GLN A 122 11.16 -8.77 8.44
C GLN A 122 11.92 -9.80 9.26
N LYS A 123 11.20 -10.59 10.07
CA LYS A 123 11.78 -11.67 10.87
C LYS A 123 12.01 -12.96 10.08
N GLN A 124 11.58 -13.02 8.81
CA GLN A 124 11.57 -14.22 7.99
C GLN A 124 10.92 -15.41 8.73
N GLN A 125 9.82 -15.12 9.41
CA GLN A 125 9.10 -16.08 10.24
C GLN A 125 7.84 -16.59 9.51
N PRO A 126 7.72 -17.90 9.28
CA PRO A 126 6.50 -18.52 8.76
C PRO A 126 5.28 -18.27 9.65
N PHE A 127 4.11 -18.30 9.04
CA PHE A 127 2.86 -18.12 9.78
C PHE A 127 1.71 -18.91 9.15
N TYR A 128 0.71 -19.25 9.96
CA TYR A 128 -0.58 -19.73 9.51
C TYR A 128 -1.46 -18.51 9.17
N LEU A 129 -2.14 -18.57 8.04
CA LEU A 129 -3.06 -17.54 7.59
C LEU A 129 -4.44 -18.16 7.39
N PHE A 130 -5.45 -17.61 8.05
CA PHE A 130 -6.85 -17.98 7.89
C PHE A 130 -7.55 -16.95 7.02
N TYR A 131 -8.19 -17.42 5.97
CA TYR A 131 -8.71 -16.61 4.87
C TYR A 131 -10.14 -17.02 4.52
N GLU A 132 -11.02 -16.05 4.30
CA GLU A 132 -12.36 -16.30 3.79
C GLU A 132 -12.40 -15.99 2.29
N ASN A 133 -12.71 -16.99 1.47
CA ASN A 133 -12.81 -16.82 0.02
C ASN A 133 -14.10 -16.06 -0.38
N SER A 134 -14.33 -15.89 -1.71
CA SER A 134 -15.53 -15.20 -2.20
C SER A 134 -16.83 -15.95 -1.97
N GLN A 135 -16.76 -17.23 -1.65
CA GLN A 135 -17.91 -18.11 -1.40
C GLN A 135 -18.24 -18.21 0.08
N GLY A 136 -17.45 -17.57 0.96
CA GLY A 136 -17.60 -17.62 2.41
C GLY A 136 -16.96 -18.85 3.05
N GLU A 137 -16.14 -19.59 2.30
CA GLU A 137 -15.42 -20.75 2.83
C GLU A 137 -14.14 -20.29 3.54
N GLU A 138 -13.87 -20.89 4.69
CA GLU A 138 -12.64 -20.67 5.45
C GLU A 138 -11.52 -21.57 4.92
N LEU A 139 -10.42 -20.95 4.50
CA LEU A 139 -9.22 -21.60 4.03
C LEU A 139 -8.07 -21.31 5.00
N GLN A 140 -7.21 -22.28 5.21
CA GLN A 140 -6.00 -22.15 6.01
C GLN A 140 -4.77 -22.40 5.14
N TYR A 141 -3.78 -21.51 5.26
CA TYR A 141 -2.52 -21.62 4.54
C TYR A 141 -1.33 -21.57 5.50
N THR A 142 -0.37 -22.46 5.27
CA THR A 142 0.95 -22.45 5.92
C THR A 142 1.89 -21.61 5.05
N VAL A 143 2.06 -20.35 5.41
CA VAL A 143 2.79 -19.37 4.61
C VAL A 143 4.28 -19.43 4.89
N ARG A 144 5.08 -19.62 3.84
CA ARG A 144 6.55 -19.62 3.88
C ARG A 144 7.20 -18.41 3.22
N TYR A 145 6.42 -17.65 2.45
CA TYR A 145 6.79 -16.37 1.86
C TYR A 145 5.56 -15.51 1.67
N ALA A 146 5.70 -14.21 1.87
CA ALA A 146 4.61 -13.27 1.66
C ALA A 146 5.13 -11.94 1.10
N GLU A 147 4.40 -11.37 0.15
CA GLU A 147 4.69 -10.08 -0.46
C GLU A 147 3.40 -9.30 -0.68
N PRO A 148 3.21 -8.14 -0.02
CA PRO A 148 2.09 -7.26 -0.33
C PRO A 148 2.31 -6.59 -1.68
N ARG A 149 1.28 -6.62 -2.54
CA ARG A 149 1.26 -5.92 -3.82
C ARG A 149 -0.04 -5.15 -4.01
N PHE A 150 0.06 -4.04 -4.74
CA PHE A 150 -1.08 -3.19 -5.07
C PHE A 150 -1.42 -3.33 -6.56
N PHE A 151 -2.65 -3.82 -6.87
CA PHE A 151 -3.17 -3.97 -8.23
C PHE A 151 -4.61 -3.48 -8.29
N ASP A 152 -5.03 -2.89 -9.38
CA ASP A 152 -6.41 -2.49 -9.64
C ASP A 152 -7.07 -1.80 -8.42
N LYS A 153 -6.35 -0.87 -7.78
CA LYS A 153 -6.80 -0.10 -6.61
C LYS A 153 -7.09 -0.94 -5.36
N ARG A 154 -6.50 -2.13 -5.25
CA ARG A 154 -6.60 -3.03 -4.10
C ARG A 154 -5.26 -3.57 -3.66
N TYR A 155 -5.17 -3.81 -2.36
CA TYR A 155 -4.06 -4.56 -1.80
C TYR A 155 -4.31 -6.05 -1.87
N TYR A 156 -3.31 -6.74 -2.37
CA TYR A 156 -3.23 -8.18 -2.39
C TYR A 156 -2.01 -8.64 -1.60
N LEU A 157 -2.14 -9.79 -0.95
CA LEU A 157 -1.02 -10.51 -0.38
C LEU A 157 -0.70 -11.67 -1.30
N LEU A 158 0.46 -11.63 -1.94
CA LEU A 158 1.01 -12.75 -2.66
C LEU A 158 1.73 -13.64 -1.65
N ILE A 159 1.40 -14.91 -1.61
CA ILE A 159 2.02 -15.86 -0.69
C ILE A 159 2.50 -17.09 -1.45
N TRP A 160 3.56 -17.69 -0.92
CA TRP A 160 3.87 -19.09 -1.15
C TRP A 160 3.41 -19.89 0.06
N CYS A 161 2.60 -20.94 -0.14
CA CYS A 161 2.06 -21.78 0.91
C CYS A 161 2.28 -23.27 0.60
N GLU A 162 2.21 -24.10 1.64
CA GLU A 162 2.41 -25.54 1.50
C GLU A 162 1.21 -26.24 0.84
N GLU A 163 0.03 -25.71 1.04
CA GLU A 163 -1.24 -26.26 0.53
C GLU A 163 -1.35 -26.03 -0.98
N THR A 164 -1.78 -27.07 -1.69
CA THR A 164 -1.92 -27.06 -3.16
C THR A 164 -3.26 -27.58 -3.66
N GLU A 165 -4.04 -28.25 -2.80
CA GLU A 165 -5.25 -28.98 -3.22
C GLU A 165 -6.34 -28.07 -3.78
N ASP A 166 -6.46 -26.85 -3.27
CA ASP A 166 -7.45 -25.85 -3.70
C ASP A 166 -7.19 -25.31 -5.12
N VAL A 167 -5.98 -25.48 -5.68
CA VAL A 167 -5.62 -24.95 -7.02
C VAL A 167 -5.29 -26.03 -8.04
N LYS A 168 -4.94 -27.24 -7.65
CA LYS A 168 -4.59 -28.31 -8.59
C LYS A 168 -5.65 -28.54 -9.66
N ASN A 169 -6.92 -28.44 -9.30
CA ASN A 169 -8.05 -28.59 -10.22
C ASN A 169 -8.27 -27.36 -11.12
N SER A 170 -7.89 -26.18 -10.64
CA SER A 170 -8.09 -24.91 -11.36
C SER A 170 -7.01 -24.64 -12.39
N ILE A 171 -5.77 -25.02 -12.09
CA ILE A 171 -4.61 -24.84 -12.98
C ILE A 171 -3.78 -26.13 -13.09
N PRO A 172 -4.37 -27.25 -13.55
CA PRO A 172 -3.69 -28.56 -13.56
C PRO A 172 -2.42 -28.59 -14.41
N ASN A 173 -2.35 -27.75 -15.43
CA ASN A 173 -1.23 -27.69 -16.38
C ASN A 173 -0.13 -26.68 -16.00
N LEU A 174 -0.20 -26.11 -14.78
CA LEU A 174 0.75 -25.12 -14.26
C LEU A 174 1.24 -25.52 -12.86
N PRO A 175 1.84 -26.72 -12.69
CA PRO A 175 2.26 -27.23 -11.39
C PRO A 175 3.29 -26.32 -10.70
N GLU A 176 4.06 -25.56 -11.48
CA GLU A 176 5.05 -24.62 -10.98
C GLU A 176 4.43 -23.49 -10.15
N LEU A 177 3.14 -23.20 -10.32
CA LEU A 177 2.45 -22.13 -9.60
C LEU A 177 1.49 -22.62 -8.51
N TRP A 178 1.41 -23.92 -8.24
CA TRP A 178 0.44 -24.48 -7.31
C TRP A 178 0.60 -24.00 -5.87
N HIS A 179 1.78 -23.58 -5.47
CA HIS A 179 2.05 -23.06 -4.15
C HIS A 179 1.76 -21.55 -3.99
N ASN A 180 1.57 -20.84 -5.09
CA ASN A 180 1.31 -19.42 -5.06
C ASN A 180 -0.17 -19.13 -4.83
N ARG A 181 -0.46 -18.10 -4.02
CA ARG A 181 -1.80 -17.52 -3.86
C ARG A 181 -1.74 -16.02 -3.97
N THR A 182 -2.82 -15.44 -4.47
CA THR A 182 -3.04 -13.99 -4.46
C THR A 182 -4.30 -13.72 -3.65
N LEU A 183 -4.13 -13.27 -2.43
CA LEU A 183 -5.18 -13.10 -1.44
C LEU A 183 -5.54 -11.62 -1.29
N ILE A 184 -6.84 -11.33 -1.14
CA ILE A 184 -7.32 -9.98 -0.84
C ILE A 184 -7.11 -9.72 0.65
N PHE A 185 -6.40 -8.66 1.02
CA PHE A 185 -6.11 -8.31 2.42
C PHE A 185 -7.35 -8.26 3.31
N ASP A 186 -8.44 -7.69 2.81
CA ASP A 186 -9.68 -7.50 3.58
C ASP A 186 -10.37 -8.80 4.00
N ARG A 187 -9.95 -9.92 3.42
CA ARG A 187 -10.52 -11.26 3.68
C ARG A 187 -9.65 -12.11 4.61
N ILE A 188 -8.53 -11.59 5.09
CA ILE A 188 -7.71 -12.24 6.10
C ILE A 188 -8.44 -12.14 7.43
N ARG A 189 -8.63 -13.29 8.11
CA ARG A 189 -9.34 -13.39 9.38
C ARG A 189 -8.42 -13.48 10.58
N LEU A 190 -7.33 -14.25 10.44
CA LEU A 190 -6.39 -14.49 11.52
C LEU A 190 -5.01 -14.83 10.95
N ILE A 191 -3.98 -14.42 11.66
CA ILE A 191 -2.59 -14.78 11.39
C ILE A 191 -1.97 -15.21 12.72
N VAL A 192 -1.31 -16.37 12.74
CA VAL A 192 -0.60 -16.87 13.92
C VAL A 192 0.78 -17.42 13.52
N PRO A 193 1.80 -17.32 14.39
CA PRO A 193 3.13 -17.80 14.05
C PRO A 193 3.11 -19.30 13.75
N ALA A 194 3.94 -19.73 12.80
CA ALA A 194 4.19 -21.12 12.49
C ALA A 194 5.69 -21.44 12.63
N SER A 195 5.99 -22.71 12.81
CA SER A 195 7.38 -23.21 12.78
C SER A 195 7.82 -23.54 11.35
N GLY A 196 9.12 -23.58 11.10
CA GLY A 196 9.74 -23.98 9.85
C GLY A 196 10.59 -22.88 9.23
N GLU A 197 10.98 -23.06 7.97
CA GLU A 197 11.88 -22.16 7.27
C GLU A 197 11.10 -21.17 6.39
N TRP A 198 11.62 -19.95 6.29
CA TRP A 198 11.13 -18.92 5.37
C TRP A 198 11.77 -19.12 4.00
N ARG A 199 11.02 -18.89 2.93
CA ARG A 199 11.50 -18.97 1.55
C ARG A 199 12.00 -17.61 1.07
N GLU A 200 12.83 -17.63 0.02
CA GLU A 200 13.35 -16.39 -0.59
C GLU A 200 12.37 -15.73 -1.57
N GLY A 201 11.31 -16.43 -2.02
CA GLY A 201 10.38 -15.88 -3.00
C GLY A 201 9.24 -16.81 -3.39
N LEU A 202 8.44 -16.32 -4.33
CA LEU A 202 7.37 -17.05 -4.99
C LEU A 202 7.94 -17.95 -6.09
N ASP A 203 7.26 -19.06 -6.37
CA ASP A 203 7.49 -19.83 -7.55
C ASP A 203 7.10 -19.03 -8.81
N HIS A 204 7.76 -19.24 -9.92
CA HIS A 204 7.51 -18.47 -11.13
C HIS A 204 7.76 -19.24 -12.42
N LEU A 205 7.06 -18.81 -13.47
CA LEU A 205 7.30 -19.23 -14.83
C LEU A 205 8.00 -18.13 -15.63
N LYS A 206 8.87 -18.51 -16.56
CA LYS A 206 9.33 -17.63 -17.62
C LYS A 206 8.34 -17.69 -18.78
N VAL A 207 7.70 -16.57 -19.09
CA VAL A 207 6.74 -16.48 -20.20
C VAL A 207 7.31 -15.57 -21.27
N TYR A 208 7.32 -16.08 -22.51
CA TYR A 208 7.81 -15.35 -23.67
C TYR A 208 6.65 -14.66 -24.38
N LEU A 209 6.71 -13.35 -24.46
CA LEU A 209 5.71 -12.47 -25.05
C LEU A 209 6.27 -11.82 -26.30
N HIS A 210 5.50 -11.80 -27.37
CA HIS A 210 5.80 -11.04 -28.57
C HIS A 210 4.81 -9.90 -28.70
N PHE A 211 5.32 -8.67 -28.72
CA PHE A 211 4.56 -7.47 -29.02
C PHE A 211 4.76 -7.07 -30.47
N ARG A 212 3.66 -6.65 -31.13
CA ARG A 212 3.63 -6.28 -32.54
C ARG A 212 2.92 -4.94 -32.75
N GLY A 213 2.97 -4.46 -33.98
CA GLY A 213 2.30 -3.21 -34.35
C GLY A 213 2.77 -2.02 -33.54
N TRP A 214 1.84 -1.22 -33.08
CA TRP A 214 2.14 -0.01 -32.30
C TRP A 214 2.77 -0.33 -30.94
N MET A 215 2.51 -1.50 -30.38
CA MET A 215 3.04 -1.93 -29.07
C MET A 215 4.56 -2.13 -29.07
N VAL A 216 5.18 -2.35 -30.21
CA VAL A 216 6.66 -2.46 -30.28
C VAL A 216 7.35 -1.24 -29.69
N LYS A 217 6.80 -0.04 -29.94
CA LYS A 217 7.37 1.24 -29.48
C LYS A 217 6.76 1.75 -28.18
N SER A 218 5.49 1.44 -27.91
CA SER A 218 4.73 1.98 -26.78
C SER A 218 4.67 1.07 -25.56
N TYR A 219 5.20 -0.15 -25.66
CA TYR A 219 5.31 -1.03 -24.51
C TYR A 219 6.38 -0.48 -23.54
N GLU A 220 6.00 -0.30 -22.28
CA GLU A 220 6.92 0.08 -21.20
C GLU A 220 7.38 -1.17 -20.45
N ARG A 221 8.70 -1.33 -20.33
CA ARG A 221 9.32 -2.43 -19.59
C ARG A 221 8.88 -2.40 -18.13
N ARG A 222 8.58 -3.57 -17.58
CA ARG A 222 8.16 -3.76 -16.19
C ARG A 222 9.26 -4.39 -15.35
N GLU A 223 9.11 -4.29 -14.03
CA GLU A 223 10.06 -4.91 -13.06
C GLU A 223 10.19 -6.43 -13.24
N ASP A 224 9.09 -7.11 -13.59
CA ASP A 224 9.06 -8.55 -13.81
C ASP A 224 9.58 -8.97 -15.20
N ASP A 225 9.95 -8.03 -16.09
CA ASP A 225 10.54 -8.33 -17.40
C ASP A 225 12.05 -8.60 -17.26
N LEU A 226 12.39 -9.87 -17.42
CA LEU A 226 13.78 -10.37 -17.31
C LEU A 226 14.60 -9.92 -18.53
N GLU A 227 14.02 -10.08 -19.72
CA GLU A 227 14.64 -9.74 -21.01
C GLU A 227 13.63 -8.91 -21.83
N ASP A 228 14.15 -7.99 -22.63
CA ASP A 228 13.34 -7.07 -23.44
C ASP A 228 14.19 -6.62 -24.65
N GLU A 229 13.93 -7.18 -25.81
CA GLU A 229 14.69 -6.91 -27.04
C GLU A 229 13.73 -6.69 -28.22
N THR A 230 14.15 -5.83 -29.16
CA THR A 230 13.38 -5.63 -30.40
C THR A 230 14.15 -6.24 -31.57
N ILE A 231 13.54 -7.21 -32.26
CA ILE A 231 14.09 -7.90 -33.39
C ILE A 231 13.16 -7.67 -34.60
N GLY A 232 13.62 -6.85 -35.54
CA GLY A 232 12.81 -6.44 -36.67
C GLY A 232 11.57 -5.64 -36.25
N ASP A 233 10.40 -6.12 -36.58
CA ASP A 233 9.09 -5.55 -36.27
C ASP A 233 8.41 -6.17 -35.03
N VAL A 234 9.14 -6.99 -34.28
CA VAL A 234 8.64 -7.68 -33.07
C VAL A 234 9.49 -7.30 -31.86
N ARG A 235 8.85 -6.87 -30.77
CA ARG A 235 9.49 -6.74 -29.49
C ARG A 235 9.25 -8.01 -28.67
N GLN A 236 10.33 -8.67 -28.28
CA GLN A 236 10.34 -9.91 -27.54
C GLN A 236 10.63 -9.63 -26.08
N VAL A 237 9.75 -10.07 -25.18
CA VAL A 237 9.88 -9.87 -23.75
C VAL A 237 9.82 -11.22 -23.07
N VAL A 238 10.76 -11.49 -22.16
CA VAL A 238 10.72 -12.64 -21.25
C VAL A 238 10.30 -12.15 -19.89
N ARG A 239 9.15 -12.60 -19.41
CA ARG A 239 8.56 -12.15 -18.16
C ARG A 239 8.56 -13.24 -17.10
N ARG A 240 8.90 -12.86 -15.86
CA ARG A 240 8.70 -13.68 -14.67
C ARG A 240 7.23 -13.60 -14.24
N VAL A 241 6.52 -14.70 -14.25
CA VAL A 241 5.09 -14.77 -13.95
C VAL A 241 4.86 -15.62 -12.71
N VAL A 242 4.29 -15.04 -11.68
CA VAL A 242 3.95 -15.69 -10.40
C VAL A 242 2.46 -16.02 -10.29
N ASN A 243 1.63 -15.47 -11.21
CA ASN A 243 0.18 -15.66 -11.25
C ASN A 243 -0.29 -15.57 -12.70
N GLU A 244 -0.92 -16.63 -13.19
CA GLU A 244 -1.39 -16.75 -14.57
C GLU A 244 -2.59 -15.86 -14.87
N PHE A 245 -3.48 -15.69 -13.89
CA PHE A 245 -4.70 -14.89 -14.06
C PHE A 245 -4.39 -13.43 -14.42
N TRP A 246 -3.42 -12.82 -13.71
CA TRP A 246 -3.03 -11.43 -13.98
C TRP A 246 -2.35 -11.28 -15.33
N LEU A 247 -1.50 -12.24 -15.71
CA LEU A 247 -0.86 -12.23 -17.04
C LEU A 247 -1.89 -12.32 -18.16
N ILE A 248 -2.86 -13.23 -18.05
CA ILE A 248 -3.89 -13.41 -19.07
C ILE A 248 -4.73 -12.15 -19.23
N ARG A 249 -5.18 -11.54 -18.13
CA ARG A 249 -5.91 -10.26 -18.18
C ARG A 249 -5.10 -9.17 -18.88
N GLU A 250 -3.82 -9.13 -18.62
CA GLU A 250 -2.94 -8.16 -19.24
C GLU A 250 -2.78 -8.41 -20.73
N VAL A 251 -2.52 -9.64 -21.14
CA VAL A 251 -2.39 -10.02 -22.56
C VAL A 251 -3.68 -9.72 -23.32
N LEU A 252 -4.83 -10.04 -22.75
CA LEU A 252 -6.14 -9.73 -23.35
C LEU A 252 -6.36 -8.22 -23.52
N ARG A 253 -5.81 -7.38 -22.62
CA ARG A 253 -5.84 -5.92 -22.74
C ARG A 253 -5.07 -5.41 -23.96
N TYR A 254 -3.99 -6.08 -24.35
CA TYR A 254 -3.20 -5.74 -25.55
C TYR A 254 -3.80 -6.31 -26.84
N ARG A 255 -4.85 -7.12 -26.74
CA ARG A 255 -5.56 -7.69 -27.90
C ARG A 255 -4.61 -8.48 -28.81
N GLN A 256 -4.72 -8.26 -30.14
CA GLN A 256 -3.90 -8.89 -31.18
C GLN A 256 -2.42 -8.44 -31.19
N ASP A 257 -2.11 -7.37 -30.47
CA ASP A 257 -0.76 -6.79 -30.49
C ASP A 257 0.19 -7.47 -29.50
N CYS A 258 -0.30 -8.44 -28.70
CA CYS A 258 0.51 -9.26 -27.80
C CYS A 258 0.16 -10.74 -27.94
N VAL A 259 1.19 -11.57 -28.07
CA VAL A 259 1.05 -13.03 -28.19
C VAL A 259 1.93 -13.72 -27.16
N ILE A 260 1.36 -14.68 -26.41
CA ILE A 260 2.15 -15.62 -25.60
C ILE A 260 2.78 -16.64 -26.56
N VAL A 261 4.11 -16.69 -26.60
CA VAL A 261 4.85 -17.64 -27.46
C VAL A 261 5.13 -18.95 -26.71
N SER A 262 5.50 -18.84 -25.43
CA SER A 262 5.90 -19.97 -24.58
C SER A 262 5.67 -19.62 -23.11
N PRO A 263 5.44 -20.57 -22.23
CA PRO A 263 5.29 -22.01 -22.45
C PRO A 263 3.91 -22.39 -23.05
N GLN A 264 3.82 -23.62 -23.53
CA GLN A 264 2.58 -24.11 -24.14
C GLN A 264 1.41 -24.12 -23.16
N SER A 265 1.64 -24.43 -21.88
CA SER A 265 0.63 -24.41 -20.81
C SER A 265 -0.05 -23.05 -20.67
N MET A 266 0.73 -21.96 -20.74
CA MET A 266 0.18 -20.59 -20.70
C MET A 266 -0.58 -20.23 -21.98
N ARG A 267 -0.13 -20.71 -23.12
CA ARG A 267 -0.87 -20.55 -24.40
C ARG A 267 -2.22 -21.25 -24.34
N ASP A 268 -2.24 -22.47 -23.82
CA ASP A 268 -3.47 -23.26 -23.73
C ASP A 268 -4.44 -22.64 -22.71
N ARG A 269 -3.93 -22.09 -21.61
CA ARG A 269 -4.74 -21.33 -20.64
C ARG A 269 -5.39 -20.10 -21.28
N LEU A 270 -4.63 -19.31 -22.07
CA LEU A 270 -5.18 -18.16 -22.81
C LEU A 270 -6.20 -18.60 -23.85
N LYS A 271 -5.97 -19.72 -24.58
CA LYS A 271 -6.94 -20.26 -25.53
C LYS A 271 -8.26 -20.64 -24.87
N GLN A 272 -8.22 -21.26 -23.68
CA GLN A 272 -9.43 -21.59 -22.91
C GLN A 272 -10.24 -20.33 -22.59
N GLU A 273 -9.60 -19.25 -22.15
CA GLU A 273 -10.29 -17.98 -21.89
C GLU A 273 -10.89 -17.38 -23.17
N LEU A 274 -10.16 -17.39 -24.27
CA LEU A 274 -10.66 -16.91 -25.56
C LEU A 274 -11.85 -17.73 -26.07
N LEU A 275 -11.81 -19.05 -25.95
CA LEU A 275 -12.92 -19.92 -26.32
C LEU A 275 -14.16 -19.67 -25.47
N ALA A 276 -13.97 -19.51 -24.15
CA ALA A 276 -15.07 -19.16 -23.26
C ALA A 276 -15.70 -17.79 -23.63
N MET A 277 -14.87 -16.81 -23.97
CA MET A 277 -15.36 -15.52 -24.48
C MET A 277 -16.12 -15.66 -25.80
N CYS A 278 -15.60 -16.43 -26.77
CA CYS A 278 -16.29 -16.69 -28.03
C CYS A 278 -17.68 -17.30 -27.82
N GLN A 279 -17.79 -18.27 -26.89
CA GLN A 279 -19.08 -18.89 -26.55
C GLN A 279 -20.08 -17.87 -25.97
N LEU A 280 -19.63 -16.93 -25.15
CA LEU A 280 -20.50 -15.87 -24.59
C LEU A 280 -21.06 -14.92 -25.66
N TYR A 281 -20.37 -14.79 -26.79
CA TYR A 281 -20.77 -13.92 -27.91
C TYR A 281 -21.29 -14.70 -29.14
N ASP A 282 -21.60 -15.99 -28.99
CA ASP A 282 -22.10 -16.86 -30.06
C ASP A 282 -21.18 -16.87 -31.31
N ILE A 283 -19.88 -16.73 -31.11
CA ILE A 283 -18.89 -16.74 -32.19
C ILE A 283 -18.47 -18.19 -32.46
N GLU A 284 -18.75 -18.68 -33.66
CA GLU A 284 -18.29 -20.00 -34.09
C GLU A 284 -16.76 -20.02 -34.24
N THR A 285 -16.09 -20.90 -33.49
CA THR A 285 -14.65 -21.14 -33.63
C THR A 285 -14.43 -22.39 -34.48
N ARG A 286 -13.65 -22.26 -35.54
CA ARG A 286 -13.19 -23.45 -36.28
C ARG A 286 -12.22 -24.22 -35.42
N SER A 287 -12.53 -25.46 -35.11
CA SER A 287 -11.67 -26.42 -34.40
C SER A 287 -10.44 -26.81 -35.25
#